data_d9139641bbd60cbdccb6d84608f1ed44
#
_entry.id   d9139641bbd60cbdccb6d84608f1ed44
#
_cell.length_a   1.000
_cell.length_b   1.000
_cell.length_c   1.000
_cell.angle_alpha   90.00
_cell.angle_beta   90.00
_cell.angle_gamma   90.00
#
_symmetry.space_group_name_H-M   'P 1'
#
loop_
_entity.id
_entity.type
_entity.pdbx_description
1 polymer ?
#
loop_
_entity_poly.entity_id
_entity_poly.type
_entity_poly.pdbx_seq_one_letter_code
_entity_poly.pdbx_strand_id
1 'polypeptide(L)'
;MKTTLTLLLTLAMLFTLAACGSPAAPSKGEKEEIIVFAAASMTETLNQVKDVYEKENNVTITYNFDSSGTLKTQIQEGADCDLFISAGQKQMNQLDLSSDKEINKEGLDFVAGDTRLNLLENKVVLVVPEGNPKGIESFDDLAARLAEGSILMAMGNSDVPVGQYTQKILNFYGLDEEALAKSGVITYGSNVKEVTTQVSEGSVDCGIVYCTDAFSAGLTVIDSASKDMCGQVIYPAAVLKTAKNPDAAKAFLDYLTGSEAMAIFEAVGFSPVA
;
A
#
# COMPACT_ATOMS: atom_id res chain seq x y z
N MET A 1 61.28 65.37 -6.94
CA MET A 1 61.22 66.48 -7.94
C MET A 1 60.03 66.22 -8.87
N LYS A 2 59.08 67.15 -8.79
CA LYS A 2 58.21 67.63 -9.87
C LYS A 2 57.34 66.62 -10.57
N THR A 3 56.04 66.60 -10.27
CA THR A 3 54.93 67.27 -10.99
C THR A 3 54.60 66.54 -12.30
N THR A 4 53.40 66.19 -12.66
CA THR A 4 52.21 67.05 -12.85
C THR A 4 50.94 66.24 -12.98
N LEU A 5 49.89 66.74 -12.43
CA LEU A 5 48.46 66.54 -12.55
C LEU A 5 48.05 66.75 -13.99
N THR A 6 47.25 65.80 -14.59
CA THR A 6 46.44 66.15 -15.76
C THR A 6 45.05 65.48 -15.59
N LEU A 7 44.12 66.36 -15.46
CA LEU A 7 42.68 66.19 -15.39
C LEU A 7 42.16 66.01 -16.82
N LEU A 8 41.46 64.95 -17.15
CA LEU A 8 40.70 64.85 -18.40
C LEU A 8 39.31 64.31 -18.12
N LEU A 9 38.39 65.23 -18.28
CA LEU A 9 36.96 65.12 -18.25
C LEU A 9 36.48 64.42 -19.53
N THR A 10 35.80 63.25 -19.48
CA THR A 10 35.08 62.70 -20.62
C THR A 10 33.68 62.26 -20.22
N LEU A 11 32.81 62.99 -20.74
CA LEU A 11 31.39 62.96 -21.05
C LEU A 11 30.72 61.57 -20.95
N ALA A 12 29.79 61.42 -20.01
CA ALA A 12 28.89 60.28 -19.89
C ALA A 12 27.87 60.27 -21.02
N MET A 13 27.93 59.29 -21.91
CA MET A 13 26.82 58.92 -22.80
C MET A 13 25.94 57.88 -22.15
N LEU A 14 24.77 58.28 -21.68
CA LEU A 14 23.69 57.37 -21.30
C LEU A 14 23.14 56.68 -22.57
N PHE A 15 23.50 55.42 -22.74
CA PHE A 15 22.73 54.52 -23.60
C PHE A 15 21.69 53.78 -22.76
N THR A 16 20.45 54.23 -22.83
CA THR A 16 19.28 53.48 -22.36
C THR A 16 19.01 52.35 -23.36
N LEU A 17 19.50 51.13 -23.07
CA LEU A 17 18.98 49.92 -23.75
C LEU A 17 17.60 49.62 -23.14
N ALA A 18 16.57 49.91 -23.92
CA ALA A 18 15.25 49.32 -23.72
C ALA A 18 15.36 47.82 -24.02
N ALA A 19 15.62 47.00 -22.99
CA ALA A 19 15.45 45.56 -23.06
C ALA A 19 13.95 45.27 -23.12
N CYS A 20 13.43 44.94 -24.32
CA CYS A 20 12.18 44.24 -24.48
C CYS A 20 12.34 42.87 -23.76
N GLY A 21 11.91 42.82 -22.51
CA GLY A 21 11.73 41.57 -21.79
C GLY A 21 10.62 40.78 -22.43
N SER A 22 10.94 39.79 -23.26
CA SER A 22 10.01 38.67 -23.52
C SER A 22 9.58 38.09 -22.20
N PRO A 23 8.27 37.83 -21.99
CA PRO A 23 7.87 37.13 -20.79
C PRO A 23 8.61 35.78 -20.75
N ALA A 24 9.45 35.58 -19.73
CA ALA A 24 10.05 34.28 -19.49
C ALA A 24 8.91 33.29 -19.35
N ALA A 25 8.96 32.20 -20.13
CA ALA A 25 8.08 31.07 -19.91
C ALA A 25 8.20 30.68 -18.43
N PRO A 26 7.09 30.33 -17.76
CA PRO A 26 7.17 29.90 -16.37
C PRO A 26 8.17 28.75 -16.29
N SER A 27 9.21 28.90 -15.48
CA SER A 27 10.11 27.80 -15.12
C SER A 27 9.20 26.72 -14.54
N LYS A 28 9.22 25.50 -15.11
CA LYS A 28 8.64 24.34 -14.43
C LYS A 28 9.30 24.30 -13.06
N GLY A 29 8.53 24.58 -12.00
CA GLY A 29 8.99 24.43 -10.63
C GLY A 29 9.56 23.01 -10.45
N GLU A 30 10.47 22.83 -9.51
CA GLU A 30 10.90 21.49 -9.11
C GLU A 30 9.66 20.65 -8.83
N LYS A 31 9.67 19.39 -9.27
CA LYS A 31 8.60 18.45 -8.96
C LYS A 31 8.55 18.22 -7.45
N GLU A 32 7.38 18.29 -6.88
CA GLU A 32 7.18 17.84 -5.51
C GLU A 32 7.36 16.32 -5.45
N GLU A 33 8.03 15.82 -4.45
CA GLU A 33 8.20 14.38 -4.23
C GLU A 33 7.33 13.94 -3.05
N ILE A 34 6.58 12.87 -3.22
CA ILE A 34 5.84 12.21 -2.14
C ILE A 34 6.25 10.76 -2.00
N ILE A 35 6.45 10.33 -0.77
CA ILE A 35 6.78 8.94 -0.42
C ILE A 35 5.52 8.27 0.13
N VAL A 36 5.08 7.23 -0.57
CA VAL A 36 3.87 6.49 -0.23
C VAL A 36 4.24 5.08 0.22
N PHE A 37 3.91 4.76 1.45
CA PHE A 37 3.99 3.39 1.95
C PHE A 37 2.64 2.71 1.72
N ALA A 38 2.63 1.64 0.94
CA ALA A 38 1.40 0.96 0.58
C ALA A 38 1.52 -0.56 0.69
N ALA A 39 0.43 -1.20 1.11
CA ALA A 39 0.35 -2.64 1.18
C ALA A 39 0.74 -3.31 -0.15
N ALA A 40 1.54 -4.38 -0.09
CA ALA A 40 2.06 -5.12 -1.24
C ALA A 40 0.97 -5.57 -2.23
N SER A 41 -0.25 -5.83 -1.75
CA SER A 41 -1.42 -6.15 -2.58
C SER A 41 -1.86 -5.03 -3.54
N MET A 42 -1.34 -3.81 -3.38
CA MET A 42 -1.67 -2.65 -4.22
C MET A 42 -0.59 -2.33 -5.27
N THR A 43 0.48 -3.14 -5.34
CA THR A 43 1.66 -2.84 -6.15
C THR A 43 1.30 -2.54 -7.62
N GLU A 44 0.54 -3.42 -8.26
CA GLU A 44 0.23 -3.32 -9.67
C GLU A 44 -0.72 -2.14 -9.97
N THR A 45 -1.74 -1.97 -9.13
CA THR A 45 -2.73 -0.90 -9.30
C THR A 45 -2.17 0.48 -9.01
N LEU A 46 -1.41 0.65 -7.93
CA LEU A 46 -0.82 1.94 -7.59
C LEU A 46 0.26 2.38 -8.59
N ASN A 47 1.00 1.45 -9.19
CA ASN A 47 1.91 1.79 -10.29
C ASN A 47 1.14 2.31 -11.53
N GLN A 48 -0.02 1.73 -11.87
CA GLN A 48 -0.87 2.24 -12.94
C GLN A 48 -1.43 3.64 -12.59
N VAL A 49 -1.89 3.82 -11.36
CA VAL A 49 -2.37 5.12 -10.84
C VAL A 49 -1.26 6.18 -10.93
N LYS A 50 -0.03 5.85 -10.51
CA LYS A 50 1.14 6.72 -10.61
C LYS A 50 1.38 7.18 -12.04
N ASP A 51 1.36 6.24 -13.00
CA ASP A 51 1.60 6.54 -14.41
C ASP A 51 0.60 7.54 -14.99
N VAL A 52 -0.63 7.56 -14.48
CA VAL A 52 -1.66 8.54 -14.87
C VAL A 52 -1.43 9.86 -14.13
N TYR A 53 -1.35 9.81 -12.81
CA TYR A 53 -1.28 11.00 -11.95
C TYR A 53 -0.07 11.88 -12.23
N GLU A 54 1.13 11.30 -12.40
CA GLU A 54 2.37 12.05 -12.67
C GLU A 54 2.40 12.74 -14.05
N LYS A 55 1.57 12.30 -15.01
CA LYS A 55 1.45 12.97 -16.32
C LYS A 55 0.72 14.29 -16.21
N GLU A 56 -0.24 14.39 -15.31
CA GLU A 56 -1.13 15.54 -15.16
C GLU A 56 -0.68 16.48 -14.03
N ASN A 57 0.14 15.98 -13.10
CA ASN A 57 0.58 16.71 -11.92
C ASN A 57 2.11 16.84 -11.89
N ASN A 58 2.60 17.96 -11.35
CA ASN A 58 4.04 18.20 -11.21
C ASN A 58 4.60 17.55 -9.94
N VAL A 59 4.34 16.26 -9.77
CA VAL A 59 4.71 15.43 -8.61
C VAL A 59 5.51 14.22 -9.06
N THR A 60 6.39 13.72 -8.21
CA THR A 60 7.04 12.40 -8.32
C THR A 60 6.59 11.55 -7.15
N ILE A 61 6.07 10.36 -7.43
CA ILE A 61 5.61 9.41 -6.40
C ILE A 61 6.65 8.31 -6.25
N THR A 62 7.17 8.14 -5.04
CA THR A 62 8.04 7.02 -4.68
C THR A 62 7.27 6.07 -3.77
N TYR A 63 7.13 4.81 -4.20
CA TYR A 63 6.46 3.79 -3.41
C TYR A 63 7.43 2.93 -2.61
N ASN A 64 7.01 2.57 -1.40
CA ASN A 64 7.54 1.46 -0.64
C ASN A 64 6.41 0.44 -0.44
N PHE A 65 6.54 -0.73 -1.06
CA PHE A 65 5.55 -1.79 -1.00
C PHE A 65 6.04 -2.93 -0.11
N ASP A 66 5.29 -3.23 0.94
CA ASP A 66 5.53 -4.39 1.81
C ASP A 66 4.24 -4.76 2.57
N SER A 67 4.33 -5.70 3.51
CA SER A 67 3.22 -5.94 4.43
C SER A 67 2.92 -4.68 5.24
N SER A 68 1.65 -4.45 5.53
CA SER A 68 1.27 -3.27 6.33
C SER A 68 1.89 -3.29 7.74
N GLY A 69 2.21 -4.47 8.27
CA GLY A 69 2.92 -4.62 9.54
C GLY A 69 4.36 -4.13 9.46
N THR A 70 5.09 -4.55 8.43
CA THR A 70 6.47 -4.09 8.16
C THR A 70 6.50 -2.58 7.94
N LEU A 71 5.60 -2.04 7.10
CA LEU A 71 5.51 -0.61 6.81
C LEU A 71 5.19 0.21 8.08
N LYS A 72 4.24 -0.26 8.90
CA LYS A 72 3.94 0.35 10.19
C LYS A 72 5.17 0.41 11.10
N THR A 73 5.97 -0.66 11.16
CA THR A 73 7.20 -0.68 11.95
C THR A 73 8.24 0.31 11.41
N GLN A 74 8.42 0.38 10.10
CA GLN A 74 9.33 1.36 9.48
C GLN A 74 8.90 2.81 9.78
N ILE A 75 7.59 3.12 9.73
CA ILE A 75 7.05 4.44 10.11
C ILE A 75 7.37 4.74 11.58
N GLN A 76 7.18 3.77 12.45
CA GLN A 76 7.44 3.87 13.89
C GLN A 76 8.92 4.11 14.18
N GLU A 77 9.81 3.52 13.38
CA GLU A 77 11.27 3.69 13.45
C GLU A 77 11.76 4.98 12.78
N GLY A 78 10.87 5.80 12.25
CA GLY A 78 11.17 7.12 11.70
C GLY A 78 11.52 7.14 10.21
N ALA A 79 11.11 6.14 9.45
CA ALA A 79 11.23 6.18 7.99
C ALA A 79 10.39 7.33 7.40
N ASP A 80 10.95 8.00 6.40
CA ASP A 80 10.25 9.04 5.65
C ASP A 80 9.03 8.44 4.94
N CYS A 81 7.85 8.93 5.28
CA CYS A 81 6.59 8.51 4.67
C CYS A 81 5.59 9.68 4.73
N ASP A 82 5.02 10.04 3.59
CA ASP A 82 4.02 11.11 3.51
C ASP A 82 2.60 10.56 3.58
N LEU A 83 2.33 9.42 2.92
CA LEU A 83 1.03 8.77 2.86
C LEU A 83 1.17 7.28 3.18
N PHE A 84 0.36 6.77 4.09
CA PHE A 84 0.29 5.35 4.41
C PHE A 84 -1.05 4.74 3.97
N ILE A 85 -0.99 3.62 3.24
CA ILE A 85 -2.16 2.84 2.78
C ILE A 85 -2.01 1.40 3.27
N SER A 86 -2.86 0.99 4.21
CA SER A 86 -2.80 -0.32 4.84
C SER A 86 -3.85 -1.28 4.28
N ALA A 87 -3.53 -2.57 4.19
CA ALA A 87 -4.49 -3.64 3.83
C ALA A 87 -5.35 -4.11 5.03
N GLY A 88 -5.27 -3.43 6.16
CA GLY A 88 -6.05 -3.75 7.35
C GLY A 88 -6.14 -2.58 8.32
N GLN A 89 -7.26 -2.49 9.02
CA GLN A 89 -7.53 -1.43 10.00
C GLN A 89 -6.56 -1.45 11.18
N LYS A 90 -6.11 -2.65 11.60
CA LYS A 90 -5.29 -2.82 12.81
C LYS A 90 -4.00 -1.99 12.74
N GLN A 91 -3.26 -2.05 11.64
CA GLN A 91 -1.98 -1.36 11.49
C GLN A 91 -2.15 0.16 11.46
N MET A 92 -3.18 0.65 10.78
CA MET A 92 -3.53 2.08 10.80
C MET A 92 -3.95 2.52 12.21
N ASN A 93 -4.78 1.73 12.90
CA ASN A 93 -5.21 2.01 14.28
C ASN A 93 -4.04 2.08 15.26
N GLN A 94 -3.01 1.27 15.07
CA GLN A 94 -1.81 1.28 15.90
C GLN A 94 -0.96 2.55 15.75
N LEU A 95 -1.11 3.30 14.67
CA LEU A 95 -0.42 4.57 14.40
C LEU A 95 -1.29 5.80 14.73
N ASP A 96 -2.57 5.62 15.04
CA ASP A 96 -3.55 6.67 15.20
C ASP A 96 -3.93 6.86 16.66
N LEU A 97 -3.60 8.02 17.22
CA LEU A 97 -3.87 8.36 18.63
C LEU A 97 -5.38 8.37 18.96
N SER A 98 -6.24 8.59 17.96
CA SER A 98 -7.71 8.58 18.14
C SER A 98 -8.29 7.17 18.25
N SER A 99 -7.50 6.13 17.96
CA SER A 99 -7.92 4.74 18.01
C SER A 99 -8.01 4.21 19.43
N ASP A 100 -8.67 3.02 19.56
CA ASP A 100 -8.78 2.33 20.82
C ASP A 100 -7.39 2.05 21.45
N LYS A 101 -7.23 2.39 22.73
CA LYS A 101 -5.99 2.21 23.49
C LYS A 101 -5.56 0.74 23.61
N GLU A 102 -6.50 -0.20 23.51
CA GLU A 102 -6.19 -1.63 23.49
C GLU A 102 -5.49 -2.05 22.17
N ILE A 103 -5.68 -1.26 21.11
CA ILE A 103 -5.03 -1.45 19.80
C ILE A 103 -3.77 -0.60 19.70
N ASN A 104 -3.85 0.69 19.99
CA ASN A 104 -2.71 1.62 20.04
C ASN A 104 -2.16 1.71 21.47
N LYS A 105 -1.57 0.61 21.95
CA LYS A 105 -1.04 0.49 23.32
C LYS A 105 0.15 1.40 23.60
N GLU A 106 0.89 1.77 22.55
CA GLU A 106 2.08 2.63 22.65
C GLU A 106 1.71 4.12 22.59
N GLY A 107 0.46 4.47 22.30
CA GLY A 107 0.00 5.85 22.19
C GLY A 107 0.64 6.59 21.01
N LEU A 108 0.89 5.90 19.91
CA LEU A 108 1.51 6.48 18.71
C LEU A 108 0.57 7.49 18.05
N ASP A 109 1.13 8.58 17.54
CA ASP A 109 0.40 9.72 16.97
C ASP A 109 0.98 10.14 15.62
N PHE A 110 0.98 9.23 14.66
CA PHE A 110 1.53 9.45 13.32
C PHE A 110 0.48 9.90 12.31
N VAL A 111 -0.81 9.62 12.52
CA VAL A 111 -1.87 9.91 11.55
C VAL A 111 -2.33 11.36 11.66
N ALA A 112 -2.34 12.09 10.54
CA ALA A 112 -3.04 13.36 10.45
C ALA A 112 -4.55 13.08 10.38
N GLY A 113 -5.24 13.20 11.52
CA GLY A 113 -6.57 12.63 11.76
C GLY A 113 -7.69 13.10 10.82
N ASP A 114 -7.57 14.31 10.28
CA ASP A 114 -8.49 14.89 9.30
C ASP A 114 -8.32 14.32 7.88
N THR A 115 -7.26 13.54 7.63
CA THR A 115 -6.99 12.92 6.33
C THR A 115 -7.34 11.45 6.27
N ARG A 116 -7.52 10.79 7.43
CA ARG A 116 -7.79 9.36 7.49
C ARG A 116 -9.15 9.02 6.88
N LEU A 117 -9.15 8.06 5.96
CA LEU A 117 -10.37 7.54 5.33
C LEU A 117 -10.27 6.03 5.08
N ASN A 118 -11.40 5.39 4.87
CA ASN A 118 -11.48 4.03 4.35
C ASN A 118 -11.50 4.13 2.82
N LEU A 119 -10.39 3.77 2.18
CA LEU A 119 -10.20 3.99 0.74
C LEU A 119 -10.92 2.92 -0.09
N LEU A 120 -10.69 1.64 0.22
CA LEU A 120 -11.14 0.51 -0.58
C LEU A 120 -11.61 -0.65 0.29
N GLU A 121 -12.49 -1.49 -0.27
CA GLU A 121 -12.81 -2.83 0.23
C GLU A 121 -12.21 -3.90 -0.69
N ASN A 122 -11.77 -5.01 -0.10
CA ASN A 122 -11.24 -6.16 -0.80
C ASN A 122 -11.93 -7.45 -0.32
N LYS A 123 -11.58 -8.60 -0.91
CA LYS A 123 -12.08 -9.93 -0.50
C LYS A 123 -10.91 -10.85 -0.26
N VAL A 124 -11.04 -11.70 0.76
CA VAL A 124 -10.12 -12.82 0.99
C VAL A 124 -10.61 -14.03 0.23
N VAL A 125 -9.72 -14.70 -0.49
CA VAL A 125 -10.03 -15.84 -1.34
C VAL A 125 -9.07 -17.00 -1.08
N LEU A 126 -9.60 -18.22 -1.31
CA LEU A 126 -8.84 -19.45 -1.39
C LEU A 126 -8.35 -19.65 -2.82
N VAL A 127 -7.06 -19.80 -2.98
CA VAL A 127 -6.43 -20.02 -4.29
C VAL A 127 -5.63 -21.31 -4.32
N VAL A 128 -5.48 -21.86 -5.52
CA VAL A 128 -4.74 -23.09 -5.79
C VAL A 128 -3.79 -22.90 -6.97
N PRO A 129 -2.73 -23.73 -7.09
CA PRO A 129 -1.91 -23.80 -8.28
C PRO A 129 -2.71 -24.18 -9.53
N GLU A 130 -2.13 -23.94 -10.71
CA GLU A 130 -2.74 -24.33 -11.98
C GLU A 130 -3.16 -25.81 -11.98
N GLY A 131 -4.37 -26.04 -12.45
CA GLY A 131 -4.96 -27.37 -12.55
C GLY A 131 -5.46 -27.96 -11.23
N ASN A 132 -5.33 -27.28 -10.09
CA ASN A 132 -5.79 -27.73 -8.79
C ASN A 132 -5.44 -29.22 -8.49
N PRO A 133 -4.16 -29.57 -8.37
CA PRO A 133 -3.72 -30.99 -8.33
C PRO A 133 -4.31 -31.79 -7.15
N LYS A 134 -4.71 -31.10 -6.10
CA LYS A 134 -5.33 -31.73 -4.92
C LYS A 134 -6.85 -31.76 -4.97
N GLY A 135 -7.47 -31.12 -5.96
CA GLY A 135 -8.93 -31.07 -6.07
C GLY A 135 -9.61 -30.39 -4.87
N ILE A 136 -9.06 -29.28 -4.39
CA ILE A 136 -9.64 -28.51 -3.27
C ILE A 136 -10.86 -27.77 -3.81
N GLU A 137 -12.01 -27.87 -3.13
CA GLU A 137 -13.29 -27.40 -3.67
C GLU A 137 -13.87 -26.18 -2.94
N SER A 138 -13.54 -25.97 -1.67
CA SER A 138 -14.09 -24.88 -0.84
C SER A 138 -13.26 -24.63 0.40
N PHE A 139 -13.62 -23.59 1.19
CA PHE A 139 -13.08 -23.40 2.54
C PHE A 139 -13.47 -24.55 3.50
N ASP A 140 -14.65 -25.15 3.35
CA ASP A 140 -15.04 -26.31 4.17
C ASP A 140 -14.13 -27.51 3.88
N ASP A 141 -13.85 -27.79 2.60
CA ASP A 141 -12.92 -28.87 2.20
C ASP A 141 -11.50 -28.57 2.64
N LEU A 142 -11.04 -27.31 2.50
CA LEU A 142 -9.75 -26.84 3.03
C LEU A 142 -9.61 -27.16 4.51
N ALA A 143 -10.62 -26.80 5.32
CA ALA A 143 -10.58 -26.98 6.76
C ALA A 143 -10.49 -28.47 7.15
N ALA A 144 -11.27 -29.33 6.48
CA ALA A 144 -11.20 -30.78 6.70
C ALA A 144 -9.81 -31.35 6.37
N ARG A 145 -9.25 -30.98 5.21
CA ARG A 145 -7.93 -31.45 4.77
C ARG A 145 -6.76 -30.93 5.61
N LEU A 146 -6.84 -29.69 6.13
CA LEU A 146 -5.87 -29.16 7.08
C LEU A 146 -5.89 -29.96 8.38
N ALA A 147 -7.10 -30.28 8.90
CA ALA A 147 -7.24 -31.08 10.11
C ALA A 147 -6.69 -32.51 9.94
N GLU A 148 -6.80 -33.08 8.74
CA GLU A 148 -6.24 -34.38 8.37
C GLU A 148 -4.73 -34.36 8.12
N GLY A 149 -4.14 -33.17 7.90
CA GLY A 149 -2.74 -33.04 7.50
C GLY A 149 -2.44 -33.49 6.07
N SER A 150 -3.45 -33.49 5.18
CA SER A 150 -3.36 -34.05 3.82
C SER A 150 -2.94 -33.03 2.75
N ILE A 151 -2.85 -31.75 3.10
CA ILE A 151 -2.46 -30.64 2.21
C ILE A 151 -1.50 -29.68 2.92
N LEU A 152 -0.75 -28.90 2.11
CA LEU A 152 0.13 -27.82 2.54
C LEU A 152 -0.45 -26.47 2.09
N MET A 153 -0.66 -25.55 3.03
CA MET A 153 -1.23 -24.22 2.78
C MET A 153 -0.20 -23.12 3.03
N ALA A 154 -0.12 -22.13 2.15
CA ALA A 154 0.57 -20.89 2.41
C ALA A 154 -0.38 -19.80 2.97
N MET A 155 0.10 -19.05 3.96
CA MET A 155 -0.60 -17.89 4.52
C MET A 155 0.39 -16.78 4.90
N GLY A 156 -0.10 -15.55 5.06
CA GLY A 156 0.71 -14.47 5.65
C GLY A 156 0.99 -14.76 7.13
N ASN A 157 2.15 -14.31 7.63
CA ASN A 157 2.43 -14.38 9.06
C ASN A 157 1.54 -13.40 9.86
N SER A 158 1.67 -13.36 11.19
CA SER A 158 0.83 -12.55 12.09
C SER A 158 0.91 -11.04 11.88
N ASP A 159 1.96 -10.53 11.22
CA ASP A 159 2.15 -9.10 10.93
C ASP A 159 1.55 -8.70 9.57
N VAL A 160 1.24 -9.68 8.74
CA VAL A 160 0.62 -9.50 7.43
C VAL A 160 -0.90 -9.43 7.59
N PRO A 161 -1.59 -8.36 7.10
CA PRO A 161 -3.03 -8.26 7.24
C PRO A 161 -3.80 -9.48 6.70
N VAL A 162 -3.45 -10.02 5.52
CA VAL A 162 -4.11 -11.24 5.02
C VAL A 162 -3.88 -12.46 5.93
N GLY A 163 -2.74 -12.54 6.60
CA GLY A 163 -2.49 -13.56 7.63
C GLY A 163 -3.44 -13.42 8.80
N GLN A 164 -3.72 -12.21 9.26
CA GLN A 164 -4.70 -11.95 10.33
C GLN A 164 -6.14 -12.31 9.92
N TYR A 165 -6.50 -12.10 8.65
CA TYR A 165 -7.78 -12.60 8.12
C TYR A 165 -7.80 -14.11 8.02
N THR A 166 -6.70 -14.74 7.62
CA THR A 166 -6.54 -16.21 7.61
C THR A 166 -6.68 -16.80 9.01
N GLN A 167 -6.08 -16.18 10.03
CA GLN A 167 -6.26 -16.59 11.43
C GLN A 167 -7.73 -16.60 11.85
N LYS A 168 -8.51 -15.58 11.44
CA LYS A 168 -9.95 -15.54 11.72
C LYS A 168 -10.68 -16.68 11.02
N ILE A 169 -10.31 -17.01 9.76
CA ILE A 169 -10.90 -18.13 9.02
C ILE A 169 -10.56 -19.45 9.72
N LEU A 170 -9.32 -19.68 10.11
CA LEU A 170 -8.94 -20.88 10.88
C LEU A 170 -9.74 -20.99 12.18
N ASN A 171 -9.87 -19.89 12.92
CA ASN A 171 -10.68 -19.84 14.16
C ASN A 171 -12.17 -20.11 13.90
N PHE A 172 -12.74 -19.62 12.79
CA PHE A 172 -14.12 -19.89 12.39
C PHE A 172 -14.37 -21.40 12.24
N TYR A 173 -13.39 -22.14 11.69
CA TYR A 173 -13.43 -23.59 11.58
C TYR A 173 -12.93 -24.35 12.83
N GLY A 174 -12.58 -23.65 13.90
CA GLY A 174 -12.08 -24.29 15.12
C GLY A 174 -10.68 -24.91 14.97
N LEU A 175 -9.90 -24.43 13.99
CA LEU A 175 -8.54 -24.91 13.73
C LEU A 175 -7.52 -24.10 14.52
N ASP A 176 -6.56 -24.76 15.14
CA ASP A 176 -5.45 -24.15 15.88
C ASP A 176 -4.26 -23.94 14.93
N GLU A 177 -3.96 -22.69 14.61
CA GLU A 177 -2.86 -22.33 13.71
C GLU A 177 -1.51 -22.85 14.22
N GLU A 178 -1.24 -22.77 15.53
CA GLU A 178 0.04 -23.21 16.10
C GLU A 178 0.20 -24.74 15.97
N ALA A 179 -0.88 -25.50 16.17
CA ALA A 179 -0.88 -26.95 15.99
C ALA A 179 -0.66 -27.31 14.51
N LEU A 180 -1.33 -26.61 13.57
CA LEU A 180 -1.15 -26.81 12.14
C LEU A 180 0.28 -26.45 11.68
N ALA A 181 0.84 -25.37 12.17
CA ALA A 181 2.22 -25.00 11.88
C ALA A 181 3.23 -26.05 12.41
N LYS A 182 3.03 -26.55 13.62
CA LYS A 182 3.85 -27.63 14.21
C LYS A 182 3.77 -28.94 13.44
N SER A 183 2.61 -29.24 12.85
CA SER A 183 2.44 -30.42 11.99
C SER A 183 3.06 -30.26 10.59
N GLY A 184 3.51 -29.05 10.24
CA GLY A 184 4.16 -28.75 8.97
C GLY A 184 3.21 -28.57 7.79
N VAL A 185 1.91 -28.34 8.03
CA VAL A 185 0.90 -28.14 6.98
C VAL A 185 0.68 -26.65 6.64
N ILE A 186 1.36 -25.74 7.32
CA ILE A 186 1.35 -24.31 7.04
C ILE A 186 2.76 -23.80 6.72
N THR A 187 2.87 -23.00 5.68
CA THR A 187 4.02 -22.15 5.40
C THR A 187 3.63 -20.68 5.51
N TYR A 188 4.59 -19.82 5.83
CA TYR A 188 4.34 -18.40 6.02
C TYR A 188 5.05 -17.55 4.97
N GLY A 189 4.35 -16.49 4.52
CA GLY A 189 4.93 -15.39 3.77
C GLY A 189 5.06 -14.14 4.66
N SER A 190 6.09 -13.35 4.45
CA SER A 190 6.30 -12.06 5.12
C SER A 190 5.42 -10.95 4.54
N ASN A 191 4.84 -11.17 3.37
CA ASN A 191 3.81 -10.34 2.72
C ASN A 191 2.96 -11.23 1.79
N VAL A 192 1.88 -10.66 1.23
CA VAL A 192 0.95 -11.44 0.38
C VAL A 192 1.58 -11.91 -0.93
N LYS A 193 2.56 -11.18 -1.47
CA LYS A 193 3.23 -11.59 -2.73
C LYS A 193 4.06 -12.85 -2.56
N GLU A 194 4.65 -13.05 -1.39
CA GLU A 194 5.33 -14.33 -1.08
C GLU A 194 4.32 -15.49 -1.01
N VAL A 195 3.12 -15.25 -0.46
CA VAL A 195 2.06 -16.28 -0.46
C VAL A 195 1.62 -16.63 -1.88
N THR A 196 1.34 -15.63 -2.73
CA THR A 196 0.97 -15.88 -4.14
C THR A 196 2.08 -16.60 -4.90
N THR A 197 3.36 -16.27 -4.66
CA THR A 197 4.51 -16.93 -5.27
C THR A 197 4.58 -18.41 -4.90
N GLN A 198 4.42 -18.75 -3.62
CA GLN A 198 4.42 -20.14 -3.17
C GLN A 198 3.33 -20.96 -3.85
N VAL A 199 2.14 -20.37 -4.04
CA VAL A 199 1.03 -21.04 -4.73
C VAL A 199 1.31 -21.16 -6.23
N SER A 200 1.72 -20.09 -6.90
CA SER A 200 1.96 -20.10 -8.36
C SER A 200 3.08 -21.04 -8.77
N GLU A 201 4.11 -21.20 -7.93
CA GLU A 201 5.21 -22.14 -8.14
C GLU A 201 4.88 -23.58 -7.76
N GLY A 202 3.68 -23.84 -7.21
CA GLY A 202 3.26 -25.18 -6.76
C GLY A 202 4.07 -25.69 -5.55
N SER A 203 4.71 -24.81 -4.79
CA SER A 203 5.43 -25.16 -3.56
C SER A 203 4.49 -25.56 -2.43
N VAL A 204 3.21 -25.20 -2.55
CA VAL A 204 2.10 -25.52 -1.67
C VAL A 204 0.88 -25.95 -2.47
N ASP A 205 -0.08 -26.59 -1.82
CA ASP A 205 -1.30 -27.07 -2.46
C ASP A 205 -2.37 -25.98 -2.59
N CYS A 206 -2.33 -24.97 -1.73
CA CYS A 206 -3.25 -23.83 -1.73
C CYS A 206 -2.68 -22.65 -0.94
N GLY A 207 -3.39 -21.51 -1.01
CA GLY A 207 -3.08 -20.34 -0.22
C GLY A 207 -4.32 -19.48 0.03
N ILE A 208 -4.24 -18.61 1.03
CA ILE A 208 -5.26 -17.61 1.33
C ILE A 208 -4.65 -16.23 1.06
N VAL A 209 -5.24 -15.52 0.10
CA VAL A 209 -4.77 -14.22 -0.42
C VAL A 209 -5.95 -13.26 -0.63
N TYR A 210 -5.71 -12.05 -1.12
CA TYR A 210 -6.78 -11.18 -1.59
C TYR A 210 -7.16 -11.50 -3.04
N CYS A 211 -8.43 -11.19 -3.42
CA CYS A 211 -8.88 -11.42 -4.80
C CYS A 211 -8.05 -10.62 -5.82
N THR A 212 -7.57 -9.44 -5.45
CA THR A 212 -6.70 -8.59 -6.27
C THR A 212 -5.33 -9.23 -6.52
N ASP A 213 -4.76 -9.91 -5.51
CA ASP A 213 -3.51 -10.63 -5.66
C ASP A 213 -3.67 -11.90 -6.49
N ALA A 214 -4.79 -12.60 -6.31
CA ALA A 214 -5.15 -13.75 -7.15
C ALA A 214 -5.28 -13.33 -8.62
N PHE A 215 -5.96 -12.21 -8.89
CA PHE A 215 -6.09 -11.64 -10.24
C PHE A 215 -4.73 -11.29 -10.83
N SER A 216 -3.91 -10.53 -10.11
CA SER A 216 -2.59 -10.07 -10.60
C SER A 216 -1.62 -11.21 -10.85
N ALA A 217 -1.69 -12.28 -10.05
CA ALA A 217 -0.84 -13.47 -10.18
C ALA A 217 -1.44 -14.54 -11.13
N GLY A 218 -2.62 -14.32 -11.68
CA GLY A 218 -3.30 -15.30 -12.54
C GLY A 218 -3.65 -16.62 -11.84
N LEU A 219 -3.87 -16.59 -10.52
CA LEU A 219 -4.18 -17.77 -9.72
C LEU A 219 -5.66 -18.16 -9.86
N THR A 220 -5.91 -19.46 -9.76
CA THR A 220 -7.27 -19.99 -9.74
C THR A 220 -7.90 -19.76 -8.37
N VAL A 221 -8.96 -18.96 -8.33
CA VAL A 221 -9.80 -18.77 -7.14
C VAL A 221 -10.80 -19.92 -7.05
N ILE A 222 -10.81 -20.60 -5.91
CA ILE A 222 -11.74 -21.71 -5.63
C ILE A 222 -12.96 -21.21 -4.85
N ASP A 223 -12.72 -20.35 -3.83
CA ASP A 223 -13.78 -19.89 -2.94
C ASP A 223 -13.45 -18.50 -2.38
N SER A 224 -14.47 -17.80 -1.89
CA SER A 224 -14.35 -16.47 -1.26
C SER A 224 -14.84 -16.51 0.18
N ALA A 225 -14.02 -16.01 1.11
CA ALA A 225 -14.41 -15.95 2.51
C ALA A 225 -15.62 -15.03 2.71
N SER A 226 -16.57 -15.48 3.50
CA SER A 226 -17.72 -14.68 3.91
C SER A 226 -17.33 -13.66 5.00
N LYS A 227 -18.19 -12.65 5.21
CA LYS A 227 -18.02 -11.69 6.32
C LYS A 227 -18.05 -12.36 7.68
N ASP A 228 -18.76 -13.47 7.83
CA ASP A 228 -18.81 -14.23 9.09
C ASP A 228 -17.47 -14.94 9.39
N MET A 229 -16.72 -15.33 8.35
CA MET A 229 -15.44 -16.02 8.48
C MET A 229 -14.31 -15.07 8.90
N CYS A 230 -14.21 -13.89 8.31
CA CYS A 230 -13.05 -13.01 8.56
C CYS A 230 -13.38 -11.52 8.78
N GLY A 231 -14.65 -11.13 8.65
CA GLY A 231 -15.07 -9.72 8.69
C GLY A 231 -14.88 -9.01 7.35
N GLN A 232 -15.14 -7.70 7.37
CA GLN A 232 -14.95 -6.83 6.21
C GLN A 232 -13.46 -6.50 6.04
N VAL A 233 -12.98 -6.50 4.80
CA VAL A 233 -11.57 -6.24 4.46
C VAL A 233 -11.45 -4.81 3.96
N ILE A 234 -11.08 -3.90 4.86
CA ILE A 234 -10.97 -2.46 4.57
C ILE A 234 -9.51 -2.05 4.46
N TYR A 235 -9.22 -1.24 3.46
CA TYR A 235 -7.94 -0.57 3.23
C TYR A 235 -8.04 0.89 3.66
N PRO A 236 -7.63 1.23 4.87
CA PRO A 236 -7.54 2.62 5.30
C PRO A 236 -6.31 3.31 4.70
N ALA A 237 -6.44 4.61 4.44
CA ALA A 237 -5.36 5.48 4.03
C ALA A 237 -5.34 6.76 4.85
N ALA A 238 -4.15 7.33 5.07
CA ALA A 238 -3.98 8.60 5.77
C ALA A 238 -2.65 9.27 5.42
N VAL A 239 -2.65 10.59 5.34
CA VAL A 239 -1.43 11.39 5.37
C VAL A 239 -0.83 11.31 6.77
N LEU A 240 0.50 11.22 6.86
CA LEU A 240 1.17 11.19 8.16
C LEU A 240 1.53 12.60 8.64
N LYS A 241 1.56 12.80 9.96
CA LYS A 241 1.99 14.06 10.59
C LYS A 241 3.46 14.40 10.31
N THR A 242 4.26 13.39 9.96
CA THR A 242 5.68 13.49 9.59
C THR A 242 5.89 13.76 8.11
N ALA A 243 4.82 13.89 7.32
CA ALA A 243 4.89 14.14 5.88
C ALA A 243 5.73 15.40 5.58
N LYS A 244 6.64 15.27 4.63
CA LYS A 244 7.46 16.39 4.13
C LYS A 244 6.67 17.30 3.19
N ASN A 245 5.78 16.70 2.39
CA ASN A 245 4.91 17.39 1.43
C ASN A 245 3.43 17.04 1.71
N PRO A 246 2.85 17.48 2.85
CA PRO A 246 1.51 17.07 3.28
C PRO A 246 0.40 17.49 2.31
N ASP A 247 0.53 18.66 1.67
CA ASP A 247 -0.48 19.15 0.70
C ASP A 247 -0.47 18.31 -0.57
N ALA A 248 0.70 17.95 -1.10
CA ALA A 248 0.83 17.07 -2.26
C ALA A 248 0.36 15.64 -1.94
N ALA A 249 0.69 15.11 -0.75
CA ALA A 249 0.22 13.81 -0.28
C ALA A 249 -1.30 13.80 -0.12
N LYS A 250 -1.90 14.89 0.41
CA LYS A 250 -3.36 15.03 0.53
C LYS A 250 -4.02 15.08 -0.85
N ALA A 251 -3.47 15.86 -1.79
CA ALA A 251 -3.99 15.95 -3.15
C ALA A 251 -3.96 14.58 -3.85
N PHE A 252 -2.89 13.81 -3.66
CA PHE A 252 -2.82 12.44 -4.17
C PHE A 252 -3.83 11.52 -3.49
N LEU A 253 -4.00 11.60 -2.17
CA LEU A 253 -5.03 10.84 -1.45
C LEU A 253 -6.44 11.16 -1.96
N ASP A 254 -6.73 12.43 -2.22
CA ASP A 254 -8.02 12.85 -2.79
C ASP A 254 -8.22 12.29 -4.21
N TYR A 255 -7.18 12.30 -5.04
CA TYR A 255 -7.21 11.66 -6.36
C TYR A 255 -7.52 10.17 -6.29
N LEU A 256 -6.97 9.44 -5.30
CA LEU A 256 -7.24 8.01 -5.11
C LEU A 256 -8.73 7.71 -4.86
N THR A 257 -9.51 8.68 -4.35
CA THR A 257 -10.96 8.54 -4.16
C THR A 257 -11.76 8.93 -5.40
N GLY A 258 -11.12 9.49 -6.40
CA GLY A 258 -11.74 9.93 -7.65
C GLY A 258 -12.09 8.79 -8.59
N SER A 259 -13.00 9.05 -9.54
CA SER A 259 -13.52 8.04 -10.46
C SER A 259 -12.44 7.38 -11.34
N GLU A 260 -11.39 8.13 -11.70
CA GLU A 260 -10.32 7.62 -12.56
C GLU A 260 -9.46 6.58 -11.83
N ALA A 261 -8.98 6.89 -10.61
CA ALA A 261 -8.25 5.94 -9.79
C ALA A 261 -9.15 4.75 -9.39
N MET A 262 -10.42 5.04 -9.05
CA MET A 262 -11.38 3.99 -8.68
C MET A 262 -11.59 3.00 -9.81
N ALA A 263 -11.70 3.43 -11.06
CA ALA A 263 -11.82 2.53 -12.22
C ALA A 263 -10.60 1.58 -12.35
N ILE A 264 -9.39 2.05 -12.04
CA ILE A 264 -8.17 1.20 -12.01
C ILE A 264 -8.26 0.17 -10.89
N PHE A 265 -8.73 0.57 -9.70
CA PHE A 265 -8.91 -0.35 -8.57
C PHE A 265 -9.98 -1.41 -8.83
N GLU A 266 -11.13 -1.01 -9.36
CA GLU A 266 -12.24 -1.92 -9.66
C GLU A 266 -11.88 -2.96 -10.74
N ALA A 267 -11.04 -2.58 -11.71
CA ALA A 267 -10.60 -3.47 -12.78
C ALA A 267 -9.87 -4.74 -12.29
N VAL A 268 -9.29 -4.71 -11.08
CA VAL A 268 -8.58 -5.84 -10.48
C VAL A 268 -9.35 -6.49 -9.32
N GLY A 269 -10.52 -5.95 -8.95
CA GLY A 269 -11.41 -6.56 -7.95
C GLY A 269 -11.50 -5.84 -6.61
N PHE A 270 -10.88 -4.68 -6.42
CA PHE A 270 -11.25 -3.78 -5.32
C PHE A 270 -12.67 -3.24 -5.52
N SER A 271 -13.27 -2.77 -4.45
CA SER A 271 -14.54 -2.04 -4.51
C SER A 271 -14.50 -0.80 -3.60
N PRO A 272 -15.33 0.23 -3.91
CA PRO A 272 -15.56 1.32 -2.98
C PRO A 272 -16.09 0.79 -1.66
N VAL A 273 -15.74 1.48 -0.57
CA VAL A 273 -16.31 1.16 0.76
C VAL A 273 -17.76 1.64 0.79
N ALA A 274 -18.68 0.73 1.10
CA ALA A 274 -20.11 0.99 1.20
C ALA A 274 -20.50 1.74 2.50
#